data_13a554c6f3503c2409a2a25e0f5e3ae3
#
_entry.id   13a554c6f3503c2409a2a25e0f5e3ae3
#
_cell.length_a   1.000
_cell.length_b   1.000
_cell.length_c   1.000
_cell.angle_alpha   90.00
_cell.angle_beta   90.00
_cell.angle_gamma   90.00
#
_symmetry.space_group_name_H-M   'P 1'
#
loop_
_entity.id
_entity.type
_entity.pdbx_description
1 polymer ?
#
loop_
_entity_poly.entity_id
_entity_poly.type
_entity_poly.pdbx_seq_one_letter_code
_entity_poly.pdbx_strand_id
1 'polypeptide(L)'
;MKSLRSMFAEPLSAYLDLRRALGCRCEEPTFHLRSFDAYACQRNHTGPLTQELALAFALSNPKNSTNYCARRYQVVRHFAEYLAIYDPTTPLLDPKILPHSQARTPRHIYTDEELLRIFDEARSLSPKNPVRGLTFHAMIGLAASSGLRIGEVVGLDRGDVDLKTGMLLIRQSKFGKSRLVPLHSTTLDFLRKYAAVRDASFPDCKEAAFFIHSGQRRYARNTLQRVFVGLAFRAGLRGPKGRGPTFHDLRHRFAVKCLVTWYKAGIDVQGMLPALATYMGHVHYTDTAYYLTATAELLALAAERYQNWLDQGEVVS
;
A
#
# COMPACT_ATOMS: atom_id res chain seq x y z
N MET A 1 -15.94 5.52 20.62
CA MET A 1 -15.38 6.53 19.67
C MET A 1 -15.63 7.91 20.27
N LYS A 2 -14.63 8.81 20.30
CA LYS A 2 -14.85 10.17 20.84
C LYS A 2 -15.83 10.91 19.91
N SER A 3 -16.89 11.50 20.49
CA SER A 3 -17.86 12.33 19.76
C SER A 3 -17.21 13.62 19.27
N LEU A 4 -17.64 14.14 18.12
CA LEU A 4 -17.32 15.49 17.66
C LEU A 4 -17.96 16.51 18.61
N ARG A 5 -17.30 17.66 18.88
CA ARG A 5 -17.69 18.58 19.95
C ARG A 5 -17.54 20.06 19.60
N SER A 6 -16.81 20.41 18.53
CA SER A 6 -16.65 21.80 18.11
C SER A 6 -17.92 22.33 17.43
N MET A 7 -17.93 23.61 17.12
CA MET A 7 -18.99 24.20 16.30
C MET A 7 -19.13 23.54 14.92
N PHE A 8 -18.10 22.85 14.46
CA PHE A 8 -18.10 22.10 13.20
C PHE A 8 -18.64 20.68 13.32
N ALA A 9 -19.04 20.22 14.50
CA ALA A 9 -19.40 18.81 14.77
C ALA A 9 -20.51 18.30 13.85
N GLU A 10 -21.61 19.06 13.73
CA GLU A 10 -22.74 18.69 12.89
C GLU A 10 -22.39 18.74 11.39
N PRO A 11 -21.80 19.82 10.84
CA PRO A 11 -21.37 19.85 9.45
C PRO A 11 -20.33 18.77 9.10
N LEU A 12 -19.40 18.46 10.02
CA LEU A 12 -18.41 17.39 9.82
C LEU A 12 -19.08 16.00 9.72
N SER A 13 -20.10 15.76 10.54
CA SER A 13 -20.85 14.50 10.47
C SER A 13 -21.57 14.39 9.12
N ALA A 14 -22.30 15.43 8.73
CA ALA A 14 -23.02 15.49 7.47
C ALA A 14 -22.09 15.29 6.25
N TYR A 15 -20.93 15.97 6.25
CA TYR A 15 -19.93 15.80 5.20
C TYR A 15 -19.41 14.36 5.11
N LEU A 16 -19.08 13.75 6.25
CA LEU A 16 -18.58 12.37 6.28
C LEU A 16 -19.64 11.36 5.84
N ASP A 17 -20.90 11.60 6.19
CA ASP A 17 -22.02 10.74 5.81
C ASP A 17 -22.32 10.87 4.31
N LEU A 18 -22.30 12.07 3.76
CA LEU A 18 -22.39 12.30 2.32
C LEU A 18 -21.26 11.56 1.57
N ARG A 19 -20.01 11.69 2.04
CA ARG A 19 -18.87 11.01 1.43
C ARG A 19 -19.01 9.48 1.46
N ARG A 20 -19.57 8.92 2.53
CA ARG A 20 -19.85 7.48 2.64
C ARG A 20 -20.97 7.05 1.72
N ALA A 21 -22.05 7.82 1.62
CA ALA A 21 -23.15 7.57 0.68
C ALA A 21 -22.67 7.55 -0.78
N LEU A 22 -21.65 8.37 -1.11
CA LEU A 22 -20.96 8.37 -2.41
C LEU A 22 -19.95 7.23 -2.59
N GLY A 23 -19.92 6.25 -1.68
CA GLY A 23 -19.03 5.07 -1.77
C GLY A 23 -17.60 5.29 -1.31
N CYS A 24 -17.26 6.43 -0.68
CA CYS A 24 -15.92 6.68 -0.16
C CYS A 24 -15.72 5.96 1.18
N ARG A 25 -14.62 5.19 1.34
CA ARG A 25 -14.29 4.54 2.63
C ARG A 25 -13.99 5.52 3.77
N CYS A 26 -13.59 6.74 3.48
CA CYS A 26 -13.41 7.88 4.39
C CYS A 26 -12.59 7.64 5.68
N GLU A 27 -11.81 6.56 5.80
CA GLU A 27 -11.06 6.25 7.04
C GLU A 27 -10.08 7.36 7.40
N GLU A 28 -9.24 7.76 6.44
CA GLU A 28 -8.22 8.79 6.63
C GLU A 28 -8.82 10.20 6.79
N PRO A 29 -9.75 10.65 5.91
CA PRO A 29 -10.44 11.92 6.15
C PRO A 29 -11.14 11.97 7.51
N THR A 30 -11.80 10.91 7.94
CA THR A 30 -12.44 10.83 9.26
C THR A 30 -11.42 11.02 10.39
N PHE A 31 -10.24 10.41 10.29
CA PHE A 31 -9.18 10.58 11.29
C PHE A 31 -8.71 12.03 11.39
N HIS A 32 -8.42 12.66 10.24
CA HIS A 32 -7.94 14.05 10.22
C HIS A 32 -9.01 15.06 10.64
N LEU A 33 -10.26 14.88 10.20
CA LEU A 33 -11.35 15.77 10.56
C LEU A 33 -11.74 15.68 12.03
N ARG A 34 -11.66 14.50 12.63
CA ARG A 34 -11.80 14.37 14.10
C ARG A 34 -10.67 15.05 14.87
N SER A 35 -9.45 14.96 14.33
CA SER A 35 -8.33 15.68 14.93
C SER A 35 -8.49 17.19 14.78
N PHE A 36 -9.08 17.67 13.68
CA PHE A 36 -9.41 19.06 13.46
C PHE A 36 -10.52 19.53 14.42
N ASP A 37 -11.60 18.77 14.58
CA ASP A 37 -12.67 19.05 15.53
C ASP A 37 -12.13 19.22 16.97
N ALA A 38 -11.29 18.26 17.40
CA ALA A 38 -10.65 18.34 18.70
C ALA A 38 -9.75 19.58 18.86
N TYR A 39 -9.02 19.94 17.80
CA TYR A 39 -8.16 21.12 17.78
C TYR A 39 -8.97 22.42 17.87
N ALA A 40 -10.07 22.55 17.10
CA ALA A 40 -10.97 23.69 17.15
C ALA A 40 -11.64 23.83 18.54
N CYS A 41 -12.06 22.70 19.13
CA CYS A 41 -12.65 22.65 20.46
C CYS A 41 -11.65 23.11 21.53
N GLN A 42 -10.40 22.66 21.53
CA GLN A 42 -9.35 23.08 22.47
C GLN A 42 -9.05 24.58 22.43
N ARG A 43 -9.31 25.24 21.29
CA ARG A 43 -9.12 26.69 21.10
C ARG A 43 -10.40 27.50 21.33
N ASN A 44 -11.48 26.87 21.73
CA ASN A 44 -12.80 27.49 21.87
C ASN A 44 -13.17 28.32 20.62
N HIS A 45 -12.87 27.79 19.43
CA HIS A 45 -13.11 28.49 18.18
C HIS A 45 -14.61 28.63 17.92
N THR A 46 -15.05 29.86 17.68
CA THR A 46 -16.46 30.23 17.48
C THR A 46 -16.74 30.93 16.14
N GLY A 47 -15.73 31.10 15.29
CA GLY A 47 -15.83 31.76 13.99
C GLY A 47 -15.90 30.79 12.81
N PRO A 48 -15.99 31.30 11.56
CA PRO A 48 -15.97 30.47 10.35
C PRO A 48 -14.66 29.70 10.23
N LEU A 49 -14.64 28.67 9.36
CA LEU A 49 -13.44 27.96 9.01
C LEU A 49 -12.58 28.83 8.09
N THR A 50 -11.53 29.44 8.65
CA THR A 50 -10.60 30.29 7.90
C THR A 50 -9.35 29.54 7.47
N GLN A 51 -8.58 30.15 6.53
CA GLN A 51 -7.30 29.61 6.08
C GLN A 51 -6.28 29.54 7.22
N GLU A 52 -6.26 30.55 8.10
CA GLU A 52 -5.39 30.63 9.26
C GLU A 52 -5.67 29.48 10.23
N LEU A 53 -6.94 29.15 10.49
CA LEU A 53 -7.33 28.05 11.35
C LEU A 53 -6.88 26.70 10.76
N ALA A 54 -7.12 26.52 9.45
CA ALA A 54 -6.73 25.29 8.74
C ALA A 54 -5.21 25.10 8.73
N LEU A 55 -4.43 26.17 8.50
CA LEU A 55 -2.97 26.15 8.54
C LEU A 55 -2.46 25.88 9.96
N ALA A 56 -2.99 26.59 10.95
CA ALA A 56 -2.59 26.41 12.35
C ALA A 56 -2.83 24.96 12.81
N PHE A 57 -3.95 24.36 12.39
CA PHE A 57 -4.20 22.93 12.60
C PHE A 57 -3.19 22.06 11.87
N ALA A 58 -2.97 22.29 10.58
CA ALA A 58 -2.06 21.46 9.77
C ALA A 58 -0.65 21.44 10.35
N LEU A 59 -0.17 22.59 10.85
CA LEU A 59 1.16 22.80 11.41
C LEU A 59 1.25 22.59 12.92
N SER A 60 0.18 22.22 13.61
CA SER A 60 0.10 22.16 15.08
C SER A 60 1.09 21.19 15.74
N ASN A 61 1.69 20.28 15.00
CA ASN A 61 2.72 19.38 15.52
C ASN A 61 4.02 19.53 14.68
N PRO A 62 5.08 20.12 15.24
CA PRO A 62 6.34 20.36 14.53
C PRO A 62 7.10 19.08 14.14
N LYS A 63 6.73 17.93 14.72
CA LYS A 63 7.32 16.63 14.36
C LYS A 63 6.74 16.03 13.08
N ASN A 64 5.67 16.61 12.54
CA ASN A 64 5.06 16.16 11.30
C ASN A 64 5.93 16.52 10.09
N SER A 65 5.99 15.63 9.11
CA SER A 65 6.62 15.94 7.82
C SER A 65 5.79 16.96 7.03
N THR A 66 6.45 17.75 6.16
CA THR A 66 5.79 18.73 5.28
C THR A 66 4.63 18.09 4.49
N ASN A 67 4.84 16.89 3.92
CA ASN A 67 3.81 16.17 3.18
C ASN A 67 2.61 15.78 4.07
N TYR A 68 2.86 15.42 5.33
CA TYR A 68 1.78 15.09 6.25
C TYR A 68 0.99 16.35 6.65
N CYS A 69 1.67 17.47 6.86
CA CYS A 69 1.03 18.77 7.10
C CYS A 69 0.17 19.19 5.90
N ALA A 70 0.72 19.12 4.69
CA ALA A 70 -0.02 19.41 3.45
C ALA A 70 -1.26 18.51 3.32
N ARG A 71 -1.15 17.22 3.67
CA ARG A 71 -2.29 16.30 3.64
C ARG A 71 -3.37 16.65 4.66
N ARG A 72 -2.99 17.00 5.89
CA ARG A 72 -3.93 17.49 6.91
C ARG A 72 -4.69 18.72 6.43
N TYR A 73 -3.96 19.68 5.85
CA TYR A 73 -4.54 20.89 5.27
C TYR A 73 -5.54 20.56 4.15
N GLN A 74 -5.16 19.72 3.19
CA GLN A 74 -6.02 19.34 2.08
C GLN A 74 -7.34 18.68 2.52
N VAL A 75 -7.30 17.86 3.57
CA VAL A 75 -8.52 17.25 4.10
C VAL A 75 -9.46 18.32 4.68
N VAL A 76 -8.93 19.30 5.41
CA VAL A 76 -9.73 20.43 5.94
C VAL A 76 -10.21 21.35 4.81
N ARG A 77 -9.39 21.58 3.79
CA ARG A 77 -9.76 22.37 2.61
C ARG A 77 -10.97 21.77 1.89
N HIS A 78 -10.98 20.45 1.63
CA HIS A 78 -12.15 19.81 1.01
C HIS A 78 -13.41 19.89 1.89
N PHE A 79 -13.24 19.91 3.21
CA PHE A 79 -14.36 20.17 4.11
C PHE A 79 -14.83 21.64 4.05
N ALA A 80 -13.90 22.61 3.93
CA ALA A 80 -14.24 24.01 3.73
C ALA A 80 -14.98 24.24 2.42
N GLU A 81 -14.59 23.56 1.34
CA GLU A 81 -15.32 23.59 0.05
C GLU A 81 -16.77 23.10 0.21
N TYR A 82 -16.98 22.04 1.00
CA TYR A 82 -18.33 21.57 1.31
C TYR A 82 -19.11 22.60 2.14
N LEU A 83 -18.48 23.20 3.16
CA LEU A 83 -19.14 24.22 4.00
C LEU A 83 -19.55 25.44 3.20
N ALA A 84 -18.71 25.92 2.28
CA ALA A 84 -18.96 27.09 1.46
C ALA A 84 -20.22 26.96 0.58
N ILE A 85 -20.73 25.74 0.36
CA ILE A 85 -22.02 25.52 -0.34
C ILE A 85 -23.20 25.98 0.51
N TYR A 86 -23.11 25.83 1.84
CA TYR A 86 -24.21 26.11 2.78
C TYR A 86 -24.00 27.41 3.58
N ASP A 87 -22.75 27.84 3.72
CA ASP A 87 -22.34 29.02 4.45
C ASP A 87 -21.38 29.87 3.61
N PRO A 88 -21.90 30.90 2.91
CA PRO A 88 -21.12 31.82 2.06
C PRO A 88 -20.02 32.58 2.82
N THR A 89 -20.05 32.62 4.17
CA THR A 89 -19.00 33.25 4.98
C THR A 89 -17.74 32.39 5.08
N THR A 90 -17.82 31.10 4.74
CA THR A 90 -16.69 30.20 4.69
C THR A 90 -15.83 30.47 3.45
N PRO A 91 -14.58 30.94 3.59
CA PRO A 91 -13.73 31.24 2.44
C PRO A 91 -13.25 29.96 1.76
N LEU A 92 -13.04 30.02 0.45
CA LEU A 92 -12.32 28.98 -0.28
C LEU A 92 -10.83 29.04 0.08
N LEU A 93 -10.29 27.92 0.56
CA LEU A 93 -8.91 27.85 1.00
C LEU A 93 -7.95 27.62 -0.18
N ASP A 94 -6.80 28.31 -0.19
CA ASP A 94 -5.80 28.18 -1.25
C ASP A 94 -5.20 26.74 -1.28
N PRO A 95 -5.34 26.00 -2.40
CA PRO A 95 -4.81 24.64 -2.53
C PRO A 95 -3.28 24.57 -2.57
N LYS A 96 -2.58 25.70 -2.82
CA LYS A 96 -1.14 25.76 -3.05
C LYS A 96 -0.32 26.28 -1.85
N ILE A 97 -0.96 26.69 -0.78
CA ILE A 97 -0.30 27.35 0.36
C ILE A 97 0.73 26.45 1.07
N LEU A 98 0.52 25.13 1.10
CA LEU A 98 1.50 24.19 1.59
C LEU A 98 2.06 23.39 0.41
N PRO A 99 3.38 23.45 0.18
CA PRO A 99 4.00 22.73 -0.91
C PRO A 99 3.86 21.22 -0.69
N HIS A 100 3.33 20.53 -1.70
CA HIS A 100 3.48 19.09 -1.79
C HIS A 100 4.88 18.80 -2.31
N SER A 101 5.74 18.21 -1.49
CA SER A 101 6.99 17.68 -1.99
C SER A 101 6.68 16.54 -2.96
N GLN A 102 6.93 16.78 -4.23
CA GLN A 102 6.82 15.76 -5.27
C GLN A 102 8.05 14.86 -5.36
N ALA A 103 9.10 15.15 -4.59
CA ALA A 103 10.30 14.32 -4.58
C ALA A 103 9.94 12.93 -4.05
N ARG A 104 9.69 12.00 -4.96
CA ARG A 104 9.54 10.59 -4.64
C ARG A 104 10.91 10.08 -4.23
N THR A 105 11.11 9.75 -2.96
CA THR A 105 12.30 9.01 -2.52
C THR A 105 12.40 7.73 -3.34
N PRO A 106 13.58 7.42 -3.92
CA PRO A 106 13.79 6.16 -4.62
C PRO A 106 13.35 4.99 -3.73
N ARG A 107 12.57 4.08 -4.31
CA ARG A 107 12.10 2.89 -3.61
C ARG A 107 13.18 1.84 -3.60
N HIS A 108 13.28 1.11 -2.51
CA HIS A 108 14.20 -0.01 -2.41
C HIS A 108 13.71 -1.16 -3.29
N ILE A 109 14.59 -1.70 -4.13
CA ILE A 109 14.33 -2.90 -4.91
C ILE A 109 15.14 -4.03 -4.27
N TYR A 110 14.44 -4.92 -3.58
CA TYR A 110 15.06 -6.05 -2.89
C TYR A 110 15.83 -6.95 -3.86
N THR A 111 17.05 -7.32 -3.52
CA THR A 111 17.77 -8.41 -4.21
C THR A 111 17.24 -9.78 -3.79
N ASP A 112 17.66 -10.84 -4.50
CA ASP A 112 17.28 -12.21 -4.14
C ASP A 112 17.93 -12.61 -2.79
N GLU A 113 19.18 -12.17 -2.53
CA GLU A 113 19.90 -12.41 -1.27
C GLU A 113 19.25 -11.70 -0.09
N GLU A 114 18.79 -10.46 -0.28
CA GLU A 114 18.06 -9.72 0.75
C GLU A 114 16.75 -10.42 1.13
N LEU A 115 16.02 -10.94 0.14
CA LEU A 115 14.80 -11.71 0.41
C LEU A 115 15.09 -13.02 1.13
N LEU A 116 16.13 -13.73 0.74
CA LEU A 116 16.54 -14.97 1.44
C LEU A 116 16.82 -14.70 2.91
N ARG A 117 17.57 -13.64 3.24
CA ARG A 117 17.80 -13.23 4.64
C ARG A 117 16.49 -12.93 5.39
N ILE A 118 15.54 -12.23 4.75
CA ILE A 118 14.21 -11.98 5.35
C ILE A 118 13.45 -13.28 5.59
N PHE A 119 13.52 -14.25 4.66
CA PHE A 119 12.87 -15.55 4.80
C PHE A 119 13.49 -16.38 5.91
N ASP A 120 14.81 -16.35 6.09
CA ASP A 120 15.51 -17.02 7.18
C ASP A 120 15.09 -16.46 8.54
N GLU A 121 15.04 -15.12 8.64
CA GLU A 121 14.52 -14.45 9.83
C GLU A 121 13.03 -14.76 10.09
N ALA A 122 12.22 -14.91 9.05
CA ALA A 122 10.82 -15.29 9.21
C ALA A 122 10.67 -16.71 9.72
N ARG A 123 11.47 -17.66 9.22
CA ARG A 123 11.49 -19.05 9.69
C ARG A 123 11.90 -19.18 11.16
N SER A 124 12.82 -18.33 11.62
CA SER A 124 13.29 -18.32 13.00
C SER A 124 12.33 -17.66 13.99
N LEU A 125 11.21 -17.06 13.50
CA LEU A 125 10.19 -16.48 14.35
C LEU A 125 9.51 -17.52 15.24
N SER A 126 9.68 -17.36 16.56
CA SER A 126 9.02 -18.20 17.58
C SER A 126 9.26 -19.70 17.36
N PRO A 127 10.45 -20.24 17.70
CA PRO A 127 10.74 -21.69 17.56
C PRO A 127 9.71 -22.61 18.23
N LYS A 128 9.06 -22.13 19.30
CA LYS A 128 7.98 -22.84 20.02
C LYS A 128 6.63 -22.83 19.26
N ASN A 129 6.49 -22.03 18.20
CA ASN A 129 5.28 -21.97 17.36
C ASN A 129 5.68 -21.93 15.88
N PRO A 130 5.93 -23.08 15.27
CA PRO A 130 6.40 -23.16 13.88
C PRO A 130 5.40 -22.60 12.87
N VAL A 131 4.10 -22.62 13.18
CA VAL A 131 3.05 -22.03 12.32
C VAL A 131 3.29 -20.53 12.14
N ARG A 132 3.72 -19.82 13.18
CA ARG A 132 3.94 -18.37 13.08
C ARG A 132 5.02 -18.03 12.06
N GLY A 133 6.17 -18.67 12.13
CA GLY A 133 7.28 -18.48 11.18
C GLY A 133 6.85 -18.79 9.75
N LEU A 134 6.18 -19.93 9.57
CA LEU A 134 5.67 -20.35 8.28
C LEU A 134 4.63 -19.37 7.71
N THR A 135 3.74 -18.82 8.57
CA THR A 135 2.73 -17.83 8.14
C THR A 135 3.38 -16.55 7.60
N PHE A 136 4.36 -16.00 8.33
CA PHE A 136 5.06 -14.78 7.87
C PHE A 136 5.87 -15.04 6.61
N HIS A 137 6.55 -16.18 6.53
CA HIS A 137 7.25 -16.59 5.31
C HIS A 137 6.27 -16.68 4.12
N ALA A 138 5.11 -17.31 4.30
CA ALA A 138 4.09 -17.45 3.25
C ALA A 138 3.51 -16.09 2.81
N MET A 139 3.19 -15.20 3.75
CA MET A 139 2.68 -13.86 3.43
C MET A 139 3.70 -13.01 2.68
N ILE A 140 4.97 -13.06 3.09
CA ILE A 140 6.06 -12.30 2.44
C ILE A 140 6.36 -12.89 1.06
N GLY A 141 6.45 -14.22 0.95
CA GLY A 141 6.69 -14.93 -0.31
C GLY A 141 5.58 -14.66 -1.33
N LEU A 142 4.33 -14.72 -0.89
CA LEU A 142 3.18 -14.37 -1.73
C LEU A 142 3.28 -12.93 -2.23
N ALA A 143 3.57 -11.96 -1.35
CA ALA A 143 3.71 -10.57 -1.76
C ALA A 143 4.88 -10.35 -2.72
N ALA A 144 6.02 -11.02 -2.49
CA ALA A 144 7.21 -10.89 -3.34
C ALA A 144 7.02 -11.49 -4.74
N SER A 145 6.22 -12.57 -4.86
CA SER A 145 6.00 -13.29 -6.12
C SER A 145 4.78 -12.80 -6.91
N SER A 146 3.84 -12.09 -6.29
CA SER A 146 2.60 -11.63 -6.93
C SER A 146 2.40 -10.11 -6.89
N GLY A 147 3.26 -9.37 -6.20
CA GLY A 147 3.12 -7.92 -6.06
C GLY A 147 1.85 -7.47 -5.31
N LEU A 148 1.20 -8.34 -4.54
CA LEU A 148 0.00 -8.00 -3.77
C LEU A 148 0.28 -6.91 -2.72
N ARG A 149 -0.73 -6.06 -2.48
CA ARG A 149 -0.68 -5.09 -1.38
C ARG A 149 -0.80 -5.81 -0.03
N ILE A 150 -0.19 -5.25 1.02
CA ILE A 150 -0.26 -5.81 2.37
C ILE A 150 -1.70 -6.08 2.84
N GLY A 151 -2.64 -5.18 2.50
CA GLY A 151 -4.06 -5.35 2.84
C GLY A 151 -4.73 -6.47 2.05
N GLU A 152 -4.30 -6.70 0.80
CA GLU A 152 -4.78 -7.80 -0.03
C GLU A 152 -4.28 -9.14 0.52
N VAL A 153 -3.01 -9.24 0.91
CA VAL A 153 -2.43 -10.46 1.51
C VAL A 153 -3.16 -10.87 2.78
N VAL A 154 -3.30 -9.96 3.76
CA VAL A 154 -3.97 -10.29 5.02
C VAL A 154 -5.49 -10.45 4.86
N GLY A 155 -6.05 -9.87 3.80
CA GLY A 155 -7.47 -9.90 3.48
C GLY A 155 -7.96 -11.21 2.86
N LEU A 156 -7.06 -12.10 2.39
CA LEU A 156 -7.44 -13.35 1.74
C LEU A 156 -8.25 -14.25 2.67
N ASP A 157 -9.35 -14.77 2.16
CA ASP A 157 -10.09 -15.86 2.75
C ASP A 157 -9.66 -17.20 2.17
N ARG A 158 -10.00 -18.32 2.84
CA ARG A 158 -9.74 -19.67 2.34
C ARG A 158 -10.36 -19.88 0.96
N GLY A 159 -11.58 -19.39 0.75
CA GLY A 159 -12.31 -19.48 -0.52
C GLY A 159 -11.76 -18.58 -1.63
N ASP A 160 -10.85 -17.66 -1.31
CA ASP A 160 -10.19 -16.80 -2.29
C ASP A 160 -8.93 -17.43 -2.88
N VAL A 161 -8.45 -18.54 -2.31
CA VAL A 161 -7.19 -19.20 -2.68
C VAL A 161 -7.50 -20.57 -3.26
N ASP A 162 -7.55 -20.67 -4.57
CA ASP A 162 -7.67 -21.98 -5.23
C ASP A 162 -6.30 -22.67 -5.29
N LEU A 163 -6.09 -23.56 -4.32
CA LEU A 163 -4.86 -24.35 -4.23
C LEU A 163 -4.74 -25.45 -5.30
N LYS A 164 -5.80 -25.72 -6.09
CA LYS A 164 -5.76 -26.67 -7.20
C LYS A 164 -5.23 -26.01 -8.46
N THR A 165 -5.85 -24.89 -8.86
CA THR A 165 -5.52 -24.18 -10.10
C THR A 165 -4.45 -23.11 -9.92
N GLY A 166 -4.16 -22.68 -8.70
CA GLY A 166 -3.21 -21.59 -8.42
C GLY A 166 -3.77 -20.21 -8.69
N MET A 167 -5.09 -20.04 -8.62
CA MET A 167 -5.74 -18.74 -8.81
C MET A 167 -6.11 -18.10 -7.47
N LEU A 168 -5.84 -16.79 -7.35
CA LEU A 168 -6.33 -15.98 -6.24
C LEU A 168 -7.44 -15.04 -6.70
N LEU A 169 -8.50 -14.95 -5.91
CA LEU A 169 -9.52 -13.92 -6.05
C LEU A 169 -9.23 -12.76 -5.09
N ILE A 170 -8.78 -11.63 -5.59
CA ILE A 170 -8.60 -10.42 -4.79
C ILE A 170 -9.90 -9.63 -4.82
N ARG A 171 -10.63 -9.64 -3.69
CA ARG A 171 -11.93 -8.96 -3.56
C ARG A 171 -11.76 -7.52 -3.14
N GLN A 172 -12.62 -6.64 -3.65
CA GLN A 172 -12.82 -5.26 -3.19
C GLN A 172 -11.52 -4.52 -2.88
N SER A 173 -10.54 -4.60 -3.77
CA SER A 173 -9.28 -3.86 -3.64
C SER A 173 -9.52 -2.33 -3.66
N LYS A 174 -8.49 -1.53 -3.77
CA LYS A 174 -8.63 -0.08 -3.89
C LYS A 174 -9.66 0.26 -4.99
N PHE A 175 -10.69 1.07 -4.66
CA PHE A 175 -11.86 1.44 -5.51
C PHE A 175 -12.87 0.31 -5.76
N GLY A 176 -12.97 -0.68 -4.86
CA GLY A 176 -14.01 -1.73 -4.92
C GLY A 176 -13.83 -2.77 -6.03
N LYS A 177 -12.75 -2.72 -6.81
CA LYS A 177 -12.51 -3.66 -7.92
C LYS A 177 -12.01 -5.00 -7.41
N SER A 178 -12.53 -6.10 -8.00
CA SER A 178 -12.02 -7.45 -7.79
C SER A 178 -11.22 -7.91 -9.01
N ARG A 179 -10.25 -8.80 -8.82
CA ARG A 179 -9.45 -9.36 -9.90
C ARG A 179 -8.96 -10.76 -9.57
N LEU A 180 -8.70 -11.54 -10.60
CA LEU A 180 -7.99 -12.80 -10.50
C LEU A 180 -6.48 -12.59 -10.64
N VAL A 181 -5.71 -13.32 -9.85
CA VAL A 181 -4.24 -13.25 -9.84
C VAL A 181 -3.71 -14.69 -9.93
N PRO A 182 -3.16 -15.11 -11.08
CA PRO A 182 -2.50 -16.41 -11.21
C PRO A 182 -1.20 -16.42 -10.41
N LEU A 183 -0.91 -17.54 -9.76
CA LEU A 183 0.31 -17.77 -9.02
C LEU A 183 1.28 -18.66 -9.80
N HIS A 184 2.56 -18.38 -9.64
CA HIS A 184 3.61 -19.30 -10.10
C HIS A 184 3.55 -20.62 -9.29
N SER A 185 3.87 -21.75 -9.93
CA SER A 185 3.82 -23.09 -9.34
C SER A 185 4.56 -23.19 -7.99
N THR A 186 5.76 -22.63 -7.90
CA THR A 186 6.56 -22.66 -6.66
C THR A 186 5.88 -21.91 -5.50
N THR A 187 5.19 -20.81 -5.78
CA THR A 187 4.41 -20.07 -4.78
C THR A 187 3.20 -20.89 -4.33
N LEU A 188 2.52 -21.52 -5.28
CA LEU A 188 1.38 -22.41 -5.02
C LEU A 188 1.78 -23.58 -4.13
N ASP A 189 2.90 -24.25 -4.42
CA ASP A 189 3.39 -25.37 -3.62
C ASP A 189 3.73 -24.95 -2.19
N PHE A 190 4.28 -23.76 -2.02
CA PHE A 190 4.55 -23.22 -0.70
C PHE A 190 3.25 -22.89 0.07
N LEU A 191 2.23 -22.34 -0.59
CA LEU A 191 0.92 -22.08 0.01
C LEU A 191 0.19 -23.37 0.38
N ARG A 192 0.33 -24.43 -0.41
CA ARG A 192 -0.17 -25.79 -0.08
C ARG A 192 0.46 -26.31 1.20
N LYS A 193 1.79 -26.22 1.33
CA LYS A 193 2.51 -26.61 2.54
C LYS A 193 2.05 -25.81 3.76
N TYR A 194 1.91 -24.50 3.59
CA TYR A 194 1.37 -23.64 4.65
C TYR A 194 -0.03 -24.06 5.07
N ALA A 195 -0.94 -24.27 4.11
CA ALA A 195 -2.32 -24.66 4.38
C ALA A 195 -2.39 -26.00 5.13
N ALA A 196 -1.61 -26.99 4.71
CA ALA A 196 -1.55 -28.30 5.36
C ALA A 196 -1.10 -28.20 6.83
N VAL A 197 -0.01 -27.44 7.10
CA VAL A 197 0.50 -27.24 8.47
C VAL A 197 -0.48 -26.45 9.33
N ARG A 198 -1.11 -25.39 8.76
CA ARG A 198 -2.14 -24.60 9.45
C ARG A 198 -3.32 -25.47 9.85
N ASP A 199 -3.86 -26.27 8.91
CA ASP A 199 -5.06 -27.07 9.14
C ASP A 199 -4.81 -28.23 10.11
N ALA A 200 -3.60 -28.82 10.07
CA ALA A 200 -3.17 -29.81 11.05
C ALA A 200 -2.99 -29.19 12.46
N SER A 201 -2.53 -27.93 12.54
CA SER A 201 -2.34 -27.24 13.82
C SER A 201 -3.62 -26.68 14.43
N PHE A 202 -4.63 -26.42 13.61
CA PHE A 202 -5.92 -25.82 14.00
C PHE A 202 -7.10 -26.50 13.30
N PRO A 203 -7.37 -27.79 13.59
CA PRO A 203 -8.37 -28.59 12.85
C PRO A 203 -9.79 -28.04 12.98
N ASP A 204 -10.14 -27.46 14.13
CA ASP A 204 -11.48 -26.94 14.40
C ASP A 204 -11.62 -25.44 14.13
N CYS A 205 -10.64 -24.82 13.46
CA CYS A 205 -10.66 -23.38 13.20
C CYS A 205 -11.74 -23.02 12.16
N LYS A 206 -12.74 -22.25 12.58
CA LYS A 206 -13.85 -21.75 11.75
C LYS A 206 -13.56 -20.39 11.10
N GLU A 207 -12.38 -19.79 11.37
CA GLU A 207 -12.01 -18.52 10.78
C GLU A 207 -11.87 -18.64 9.25
N ALA A 208 -12.54 -17.74 8.54
CA ALA A 208 -12.52 -17.72 7.08
C ALA A 208 -11.15 -17.30 6.51
N ALA A 209 -10.34 -16.58 7.28
CA ALA A 209 -9.06 -16.07 6.83
C ALA A 209 -8.11 -17.18 6.39
N PHE A 210 -7.42 -16.96 5.26
CA PHE A 210 -6.38 -17.86 4.79
C PHE A 210 -5.15 -17.84 5.71
N PHE A 211 -4.71 -16.66 6.13
CA PHE A 211 -3.59 -16.48 7.07
C PHE A 211 -4.11 -16.16 8.47
N ILE A 212 -3.83 -17.06 9.42
CA ILE A 212 -4.25 -16.93 10.82
C ILE A 212 -3.08 -16.97 11.78
N HIS A 213 -3.25 -16.37 12.96
CA HIS A 213 -2.30 -16.48 14.07
C HIS A 213 -2.74 -17.56 15.08
N SER A 214 -1.92 -17.82 16.10
CA SER A 214 -2.18 -18.85 17.14
C SER A 214 -3.50 -18.68 17.90
N GLY A 215 -4.08 -17.47 17.93
CA GLY A 215 -5.44 -17.23 18.44
C GLY A 215 -6.54 -17.51 17.43
N GLN A 216 -6.24 -18.22 16.35
CA GLN A 216 -7.18 -18.64 15.30
C GLN A 216 -7.99 -17.47 14.72
N ARG A 217 -7.34 -16.29 14.52
CA ARG A 217 -7.94 -15.11 13.92
C ARG A 217 -7.05 -14.55 12.82
N ARG A 218 -7.64 -13.79 11.92
CA ARG A 218 -6.96 -13.05 10.86
C ARG A 218 -5.88 -12.11 11.43
N TYR A 219 -4.73 -12.06 10.76
CA TYR A 219 -3.70 -11.05 11.07
C TYR A 219 -4.20 -9.63 10.72
N ALA A 220 -3.96 -8.69 11.63
CA ALA A 220 -4.15 -7.27 11.32
C ALA A 220 -3.00 -6.77 10.41
N ARG A 221 -3.33 -5.88 9.49
CA ARG A 221 -2.35 -5.23 8.59
C ARG A 221 -1.16 -4.62 9.34
N ASN A 222 -1.44 -3.92 10.46
CA ASN A 222 -0.39 -3.29 11.27
C ASN A 222 0.53 -4.32 11.95
N THR A 223 0.03 -5.51 12.25
CA THR A 223 0.85 -6.60 12.80
C THR A 223 1.83 -7.12 11.77
N LEU A 224 1.37 -7.41 10.53
CA LEU A 224 2.25 -7.82 9.44
C LEU A 224 3.30 -6.74 9.16
N GLN A 225 2.91 -5.47 9.06
CA GLN A 225 3.84 -4.37 8.84
C GLN A 225 4.91 -4.28 9.93
N ARG A 226 4.53 -4.38 11.20
CA ARG A 226 5.46 -4.30 12.35
C ARG A 226 6.42 -5.48 12.38
N VAL A 227 5.92 -6.70 12.17
CA VAL A 227 6.76 -7.90 12.14
C VAL A 227 7.74 -7.83 10.98
N PHE A 228 7.28 -7.42 9.79
CA PHE A 228 8.16 -7.25 8.62
C PHE A 228 9.28 -6.24 8.88
N VAL A 229 8.99 -5.11 9.51
CA VAL A 229 10.02 -4.13 9.91
C VAL A 229 11.06 -4.77 10.84
N GLY A 230 10.64 -5.58 11.80
CA GLY A 230 11.54 -6.32 12.69
C GLY A 230 12.38 -7.36 11.95
N LEU A 231 11.81 -8.09 10.98
CA LEU A 231 12.53 -9.03 10.13
C LEU A 231 13.60 -8.32 9.29
N ALA A 232 13.23 -7.24 8.62
CA ALA A 232 14.15 -6.44 7.80
C ALA A 232 15.28 -5.81 8.64
N PHE A 233 15.01 -5.45 9.90
CA PHE A 233 16.03 -4.97 10.83
C PHE A 233 17.03 -6.09 11.18
N ARG A 234 16.54 -7.28 11.57
CA ARG A 234 17.41 -8.45 11.88
C ARG A 234 18.18 -8.94 10.67
N ALA A 235 17.59 -8.86 9.49
CA ALA A 235 18.25 -9.14 8.21
C ALA A 235 19.33 -8.11 7.81
N GLY A 236 19.57 -7.07 8.63
CA GLY A 236 20.55 -6.01 8.36
C GLY A 236 20.15 -5.00 7.28
N LEU A 237 18.85 -4.95 6.92
CA LEU A 237 18.34 -4.07 5.84
C LEU A 237 17.80 -2.74 6.35
N ARG A 238 17.66 -2.57 7.66
CA ARG A 238 17.13 -1.36 8.28
C ARG A 238 18.02 -0.89 9.42
N GLY A 239 18.26 0.40 9.48
CA GLY A 239 19.00 1.02 10.58
C GLY A 239 18.15 1.19 11.85
N PRO A 240 18.78 1.51 13.00
CA PRO A 240 18.13 1.65 14.31
C PRO A 240 17.11 2.79 14.35
N LYS A 241 17.25 3.83 13.50
CA LYS A 241 16.31 4.96 13.40
C LYS A 241 15.08 4.66 12.53
N GLY A 242 14.78 3.39 12.23
CA GLY A 242 13.56 2.98 11.55
C GLY A 242 13.48 3.30 10.05
N ARG A 243 14.51 3.89 9.44
CA ARG A 243 14.59 4.12 7.99
C ARG A 243 15.07 2.87 7.29
N GLY A 244 14.51 2.58 6.11
CA GLY A 244 14.90 1.43 5.28
C GLY A 244 13.71 0.79 4.58
N PRO A 245 13.93 -0.35 3.90
CA PRO A 245 12.94 -1.01 3.07
C PRO A 245 11.66 -1.40 3.83
N THR A 246 10.53 -1.39 3.12
CA THR A 246 9.19 -1.66 3.66
C THR A 246 8.56 -2.87 2.98
N PHE A 247 7.47 -3.41 3.55
CA PHE A 247 6.69 -4.47 2.91
C PHE A 247 6.18 -4.06 1.51
N HIS A 248 5.89 -2.77 1.31
CA HIS A 248 5.40 -2.28 0.02
C HIS A 248 6.47 -2.34 -1.08
N ASP A 249 7.74 -2.31 -0.72
CA ASP A 249 8.85 -2.39 -1.68
C ASP A 249 8.99 -3.79 -2.30
N LEU A 250 8.38 -4.84 -1.70
CA LEU A 250 8.22 -6.16 -2.35
C LEU A 250 7.41 -6.06 -3.65
N ARG A 251 6.38 -5.23 -3.64
CA ARG A 251 5.56 -4.98 -4.82
C ARG A 251 6.33 -4.19 -5.91
N HIS A 252 7.19 -3.25 -5.49
CA HIS A 252 8.08 -2.55 -6.42
C HIS A 252 9.06 -3.52 -7.08
N ARG A 253 9.68 -4.39 -6.27
CA ARG A 253 10.55 -5.45 -6.79
C ARG A 253 9.83 -6.36 -7.78
N PHE A 254 8.62 -6.82 -7.48
CA PHE A 254 7.82 -7.65 -8.40
C PHE A 254 7.66 -6.97 -9.76
N ALA A 255 7.21 -5.71 -9.78
CA ALA A 255 7.00 -4.96 -11.01
C ALA A 255 8.31 -4.81 -11.81
N VAL A 256 9.40 -4.40 -11.15
CA VAL A 256 10.72 -4.26 -11.80
C VAL A 256 11.20 -5.61 -12.36
N LYS A 257 11.06 -6.71 -11.59
CA LYS A 257 11.48 -8.04 -12.04
C LYS A 257 10.69 -8.50 -13.30
N CYS A 258 9.39 -8.21 -13.37
CA CYS A 258 8.60 -8.46 -14.57
C CYS A 258 9.15 -7.68 -15.78
N LEU A 259 9.40 -6.38 -15.62
CA LEU A 259 9.92 -5.54 -16.68
C LEU A 259 11.31 -5.98 -17.16
N VAL A 260 12.23 -6.26 -16.23
CA VAL A 260 13.58 -6.78 -16.56
C VAL A 260 13.48 -8.09 -17.33
N THR A 261 12.61 -9.01 -16.89
CA THR A 261 12.40 -10.29 -17.57
C THR A 261 11.89 -10.10 -18.99
N TRP A 262 10.95 -9.19 -19.20
CA TRP A 262 10.41 -8.89 -20.53
C TRP A 262 11.41 -8.22 -21.46
N TYR A 263 12.21 -7.28 -20.94
CA TYR A 263 13.30 -6.68 -21.72
C TYR A 263 14.32 -7.73 -22.19
N LYS A 264 14.77 -8.59 -21.25
CA LYS A 264 15.73 -9.68 -21.55
C LYS A 264 15.16 -10.71 -22.52
N ALA A 265 13.86 -10.94 -22.51
CA ALA A 265 13.18 -11.86 -23.43
C ALA A 265 12.78 -11.22 -24.77
N GLY A 266 13.11 -9.95 -25.02
CA GLY A 266 12.75 -9.25 -26.26
C GLY A 266 11.26 -8.94 -26.41
N ILE A 267 10.46 -9.10 -25.35
CA ILE A 267 9.00 -8.87 -25.37
C ILE A 267 8.71 -7.37 -25.50
N ASP A 268 7.65 -7.00 -26.20
CA ASP A 268 7.15 -5.62 -26.24
C ASP A 268 6.66 -5.19 -24.84
N VAL A 269 7.54 -4.50 -24.11
CA VAL A 269 7.26 -4.03 -22.75
C VAL A 269 6.12 -3.02 -22.73
N GLN A 270 6.01 -2.14 -23.74
CA GLN A 270 4.95 -1.13 -23.79
C GLN A 270 3.58 -1.78 -23.97
N GLY A 271 3.47 -2.77 -24.85
CA GLY A 271 2.25 -3.54 -25.04
C GLY A 271 1.85 -4.37 -23.81
N MET A 272 2.81 -4.78 -22.96
CA MET A 272 2.57 -5.58 -21.76
C MET A 272 2.22 -4.75 -20.50
N LEU A 273 2.51 -3.44 -20.47
CA LEU A 273 2.24 -2.60 -19.32
C LEU A 273 0.76 -2.56 -18.89
N PRO A 274 -0.25 -2.52 -19.79
CA PRO A 274 -1.66 -2.61 -19.40
C PRO A 274 -2.00 -3.91 -18.66
N ALA A 275 -1.43 -5.05 -19.10
CA ALA A 275 -1.60 -6.33 -18.45
C ALA A 275 -1.01 -6.34 -17.04
N LEU A 276 0.21 -5.79 -16.86
CA LEU A 276 0.84 -5.62 -15.55
C LEU A 276 0.01 -4.70 -14.64
N ALA A 277 -0.49 -3.58 -15.18
CA ALA A 277 -1.33 -2.65 -14.44
C ALA A 277 -2.60 -3.35 -13.92
N THR A 278 -3.27 -4.13 -14.77
CA THR A 278 -4.46 -4.92 -14.42
C THR A 278 -4.13 -5.98 -13.37
N TYR A 279 -3.07 -6.76 -13.58
CA TYR A 279 -2.59 -7.76 -12.62
C TYR A 279 -2.31 -7.16 -11.24
N MET A 280 -1.60 -6.06 -11.20
CA MET A 280 -1.29 -5.34 -9.96
C MET A 280 -2.50 -4.59 -9.38
N GLY A 281 -3.57 -4.38 -10.14
CA GLY A 281 -4.74 -3.58 -9.71
C GLY A 281 -4.40 -2.10 -9.56
N HIS A 282 -3.67 -1.53 -10.52
CA HIS A 282 -3.50 -0.09 -10.68
C HIS A 282 -4.72 0.50 -11.39
N VAL A 283 -5.15 1.67 -10.93
CA VAL A 283 -6.27 2.40 -11.54
C VAL A 283 -5.76 3.27 -12.69
N HIS A 284 -4.59 3.85 -12.50
CA HIS A 284 -3.95 4.70 -13.51
C HIS A 284 -2.72 3.97 -14.09
N TYR A 285 -2.64 3.97 -15.39
CA TYR A 285 -1.49 3.43 -16.13
C TYR A 285 -0.15 4.04 -15.67
N THR A 286 -0.15 5.33 -15.34
CA THR A 286 1.02 6.07 -14.86
C THR A 286 1.64 5.48 -13.59
N ASP A 287 0.83 4.77 -12.77
CA ASP A 287 1.34 4.09 -11.57
C ASP A 287 2.22 2.89 -11.94
N THR A 288 2.01 2.29 -13.12
CA THR A 288 2.83 1.19 -13.64
C THR A 288 3.98 1.72 -14.47
N ALA A 289 3.76 2.73 -15.32
CA ALA A 289 4.79 3.34 -16.14
C ALA A 289 5.96 3.93 -15.31
N TYR A 290 5.69 4.35 -14.06
CA TYR A 290 6.71 4.76 -13.10
C TYR A 290 7.86 3.74 -12.94
N TYR A 291 7.57 2.44 -13.07
CA TYR A 291 8.60 1.40 -12.90
C TYR A 291 9.60 1.33 -14.06
N LEU A 292 9.29 1.88 -15.22
CA LEU A 292 10.19 1.90 -16.38
C LEU A 292 11.50 2.64 -16.12
N THR A 293 11.50 3.61 -15.21
CA THR A 293 12.67 4.40 -14.83
C THR A 293 13.18 4.08 -13.43
N ALA A 294 12.74 2.95 -12.84
CA ALA A 294 12.95 2.67 -11.41
C ALA A 294 14.38 2.23 -11.07
N THR A 295 15.11 1.63 -12.03
CA THR A 295 16.46 1.09 -11.80
C THR A 295 17.40 1.39 -12.96
N ALA A 296 18.71 1.48 -12.65
CA ALA A 296 19.76 1.61 -13.65
C ALA A 296 19.79 0.42 -14.64
N GLU A 297 19.50 -0.81 -14.15
CA GLU A 297 19.41 -2.01 -14.99
C GLU A 297 18.32 -1.88 -16.07
N LEU A 298 17.12 -1.39 -15.68
CA LEU A 298 16.03 -1.17 -16.65
C LEU A 298 16.39 -0.10 -17.70
N LEU A 299 17.04 0.97 -17.27
CA LEU A 299 17.49 2.03 -18.19
C LEU A 299 18.56 1.52 -19.13
N ALA A 300 19.51 0.70 -18.65
CA ALA A 300 20.53 0.08 -19.49
C ALA A 300 19.92 -0.86 -20.53
N LEU A 301 18.99 -1.75 -20.14
CA LEU A 301 18.29 -2.65 -21.07
C LEU A 301 17.45 -1.88 -22.12
N ALA A 302 16.82 -0.77 -21.71
CA ALA A 302 16.09 0.08 -22.64
C ALA A 302 17.04 0.77 -23.65
N ALA A 303 18.19 1.25 -23.19
CA ALA A 303 19.21 1.87 -24.04
C ALA A 303 19.82 0.87 -25.02
N GLU A 304 20.16 -0.36 -24.57
CA GLU A 304 20.65 -1.45 -25.43
C GLU A 304 19.63 -1.79 -26.53
N ARG A 305 18.35 -1.90 -26.17
CA ARG A 305 17.30 -2.18 -27.14
C ARG A 305 17.13 -1.05 -28.15
N TYR A 306 17.24 0.20 -27.71
CA TYR A 306 17.22 1.35 -28.61
C TYR A 306 18.41 1.36 -29.59
N GLN A 307 19.60 1.05 -29.08
CA GLN A 307 20.82 0.95 -29.96
C GLN A 307 20.66 -0.15 -30.99
N ASN A 308 20.22 -1.35 -30.59
CA ASN A 308 19.96 -2.45 -31.50
C ASN A 308 18.90 -2.10 -32.57
N TRP A 309 17.94 -1.29 -32.27
CA TRP A 309 16.94 -0.82 -33.22
C TRP A 309 17.54 0.18 -34.21
N LEU A 310 18.40 1.09 -33.78
CA LEU A 310 19.12 2.03 -34.65
C LEU A 310 20.03 1.25 -35.62
N ASP A 311 20.81 0.32 -35.10
CA ASP A 311 21.76 -0.47 -35.91
C ASP A 311 21.04 -1.31 -36.99
N GLN A 312 19.81 -1.78 -36.73
CA GLN A 312 18.97 -2.47 -37.70
C GLN A 312 18.36 -1.52 -38.75
N GLY A 313 18.15 -0.25 -38.40
CA GLY A 313 17.63 0.77 -39.30
C GLY A 313 18.66 1.29 -40.30
N GLU A 314 19.96 1.27 -39.97
CA GLU A 314 21.04 1.68 -40.87
C GLU A 314 21.32 0.67 -42.00
N VAL A 315 20.83 -0.56 -41.89
CA VAL A 315 21.03 -1.62 -42.94
C VAL A 315 19.98 -1.51 -44.05
N VAL A 316 19.00 -0.62 -43.94
CA VAL A 316 17.89 -0.46 -44.93
C VAL A 316 17.97 0.85 -45.71
N SER A 317 19.08 1.58 -45.66
CA SER A 317 19.29 2.80 -46.44
C SER A 317 20.30 2.64 -47.56
#